data_37b32fe588f62c427cf01a0fe2cc0b77
#
_entry.id   37b32fe588f62c427cf01a0fe2cc0b77
#
_cell.length_a   1.000
_cell.length_b   1.000
_cell.length_c   1.000
_cell.angle_alpha   90.00
_cell.angle_beta   90.00
_cell.angle_gamma   90.00
#
_symmetry.space_group_name_H-M   'P 1'
#
loop_
_entity.id
_entity.type
_entity.pdbx_description
1 polymer ?
#
loop_
_entity_poly.entity_id
_entity_poly.type
_entity_poly.pdbx_seq_one_letter_code
_entity_poly.pdbx_strand_id
1 'polypeptide(L)'
;MLMPKFKHIILAVAIAIVFAFFVGFGIAAFYPMPKYDDFCKEKVPVNIQTKETCEAEEGKWTVTSLDRSVPEKVGRPVGPNEFLCNKIDEKGSNITFNCQTIEQVEQQGYCDLFYYCSQEFNKVNEKYNRNVFIIATGIGIIALIVGVALKLASVSAGLMGGGILAIIYGTVRYWSDLPDYGRFIILGITLAILIWLGYKRISKN
;
A
#
# COMPACT_ATOMS: atom_id res chain seq x y z
N MET A 1 -38.23 31.12 -4.62
CA MET A 1 -38.60 29.78 -4.13
C MET A 1 -37.41 28.76 -4.09
N LEU A 2 -36.18 29.18 -4.21
CA LEU A 2 -34.98 28.31 -4.19
C LEU A 2 -34.40 28.04 -2.78
N MET A 3 -34.75 28.88 -1.78
CA MET A 3 -34.17 28.79 -0.41
C MET A 3 -34.48 27.50 0.38
N PRO A 4 -35.65 26.85 0.33
CA PRO A 4 -35.87 25.64 1.11
C PRO A 4 -35.04 24.44 0.64
N LYS A 5 -34.83 24.28 -0.67
CA LYS A 5 -34.02 23.17 -1.24
C LYS A 5 -32.54 23.26 -0.86
N PHE A 6 -31.99 24.49 -0.81
CA PHE A 6 -30.59 24.72 -0.44
C PHE A 6 -30.27 24.32 1.01
N LYS A 7 -31.16 24.65 1.94
CA LYS A 7 -31.04 24.24 3.37
C LYS A 7 -31.01 22.72 3.53
N HIS A 8 -31.83 21.99 2.77
CA HIS A 8 -31.88 20.54 2.79
C HIS A 8 -30.56 19.90 2.27
N ILE A 9 -29.96 20.51 1.24
CA ILE A 9 -28.67 20.04 0.68
C ILE A 9 -27.55 20.27 1.68
N ILE A 10 -27.43 21.45 2.28
CA ILE A 10 -26.43 21.75 3.30
C ILE A 10 -26.52 20.78 4.48
N LEU A 11 -27.73 20.54 4.97
CA LEU A 11 -27.95 19.60 6.08
C LEU A 11 -27.54 18.17 5.70
N ALA A 12 -27.88 17.72 4.49
CA ALA A 12 -27.48 16.41 4.01
C ALA A 12 -25.95 16.25 3.92
N VAL A 13 -25.27 17.27 3.37
CA VAL A 13 -23.80 17.27 3.29
C VAL A 13 -23.15 17.29 4.69
N ALA A 14 -23.68 18.10 5.60
CA ALA A 14 -23.18 18.15 6.97
C ALA A 14 -23.32 16.78 7.68
N ILE A 15 -24.47 16.13 7.54
CA ILE A 15 -24.70 14.78 8.10
C ILE A 15 -23.73 13.77 7.47
N ALA A 16 -23.52 13.82 6.16
CA ALA A 16 -22.59 12.89 5.48
C ALA A 16 -21.16 13.03 5.98
N ILE A 17 -20.68 14.27 6.12
CA ILE A 17 -19.32 14.55 6.61
C ILE A 17 -19.16 14.11 8.06
N VAL A 18 -20.08 14.51 8.95
CA VAL A 18 -20.03 14.14 10.37
C VAL A 18 -20.09 12.62 10.56
N PHE A 19 -20.93 11.94 9.77
CA PHE A 19 -21.03 10.48 9.81
C PHE A 19 -19.72 9.82 9.39
N ALA A 20 -19.07 10.29 8.32
CA ALA A 20 -17.78 9.75 7.88
C ALA A 20 -16.68 9.93 8.95
N PHE A 21 -16.60 11.10 9.58
CA PHE A 21 -15.69 11.32 10.71
C PHE A 21 -16.03 10.45 11.91
N PHE A 22 -17.30 10.31 12.25
CA PHE A 22 -17.74 9.45 13.34
C PHE A 22 -17.29 7.99 13.14
N VAL A 23 -17.44 7.46 11.93
CA VAL A 23 -16.95 6.11 11.61
C VAL A 23 -15.44 6.03 11.70
N GLY A 24 -14.71 6.99 11.10
CA GLY A 24 -13.25 7.00 11.11
C GLY A 24 -12.65 7.10 12.51
N PHE A 25 -13.11 8.06 13.32
CA PHE A 25 -12.66 8.21 14.70
C PHE A 25 -13.13 7.07 15.60
N GLY A 26 -14.34 6.54 15.37
CA GLY A 26 -14.83 5.36 16.08
C GLY A 26 -13.92 4.16 15.87
N ILE A 27 -13.54 3.87 14.62
CA ILE A 27 -12.59 2.79 14.32
C ILE A 27 -11.25 3.06 15.02
N ALA A 28 -10.69 4.27 14.93
CA ALA A 28 -9.42 4.61 15.54
C ALA A 28 -9.44 4.49 17.08
N ALA A 29 -10.56 4.78 17.72
CA ALA A 29 -10.72 4.71 19.19
C ALA A 29 -10.81 3.27 19.69
N PHE A 30 -11.53 2.40 18.99
CA PHE A 30 -11.76 1.01 19.41
C PHE A 30 -10.78 0.01 18.81
N TYR A 31 -10.12 0.37 17.72
CA TYR A 31 -9.16 -0.47 17.02
C TYR A 31 -7.91 0.35 16.65
N PRO A 32 -6.95 0.49 17.60
CA PRO A 32 -5.77 1.32 17.42
C PRO A 32 -4.84 0.74 16.34
N MET A 33 -4.24 1.65 15.57
CA MET A 33 -3.28 1.30 14.52
C MET A 33 -1.97 0.78 15.15
N PRO A 34 -1.39 -0.32 14.62
CA PRO A 34 -0.06 -0.78 15.03
C PRO A 34 0.98 0.30 14.74
N LYS A 35 1.89 0.53 15.69
CA LYS A 35 2.97 1.50 15.54
C LYS A 35 4.23 0.80 15.06
N TYR A 36 4.95 1.43 14.15
CA TYR A 36 6.21 0.91 13.63
C TYR A 36 7.25 0.69 14.73
N ASP A 37 7.34 1.61 15.69
CA ASP A 37 8.31 1.58 16.80
C ASP A 37 8.10 0.41 17.78
N ASP A 38 6.90 -0.18 17.80
CA ASP A 38 6.62 -1.38 18.61
C ASP A 38 7.30 -2.63 18.04
N PHE A 39 7.60 -2.65 16.74
CA PHE A 39 8.24 -3.75 16.03
C PHE A 39 9.71 -3.47 15.75
N CYS A 40 10.01 -2.28 15.26
CA CYS A 40 11.36 -1.86 14.87
C CYS A 40 11.87 -0.80 15.85
N LYS A 41 12.63 -1.25 16.84
CA LYS A 41 13.35 -0.33 17.75
C LYS A 41 14.49 0.32 17.01
N GLU A 42 14.81 1.57 17.36
CA GLU A 42 15.99 2.26 16.81
C GLU A 42 17.24 1.42 17.06
N LYS A 43 17.88 0.96 15.99
CA LYS A 43 19.21 0.35 16.02
C LYS A 43 20.24 1.44 15.72
N VAL A 44 21.30 1.49 16.49
CA VAL A 44 22.42 2.41 16.23
C VAL A 44 23.00 2.06 14.86
N PRO A 45 23.23 3.04 13.97
CA PRO A 45 23.82 2.76 12.67
C PRO A 45 25.24 2.23 12.85
N VAL A 46 25.41 0.92 12.75
CA VAL A 46 26.72 0.26 12.71
C VAL A 46 27.13 0.20 11.25
N ASN A 47 28.38 0.57 10.96
CA ASN A 47 28.91 0.46 9.60
C ASN A 47 29.19 -1.04 9.29
N ILE A 48 28.14 -1.72 8.79
CA ILE A 48 28.17 -3.15 8.49
C ILE A 48 28.59 -3.31 7.02
N GLN A 49 29.79 -3.87 6.82
CA GLN A 49 30.38 -4.04 5.48
C GLN A 49 30.41 -5.49 5.02
N THR A 50 30.10 -6.45 5.89
CA THR A 50 30.14 -7.88 5.55
C THR A 50 28.81 -8.56 5.82
N LYS A 51 28.57 -9.64 5.11
CA LYS A 51 27.34 -10.46 5.25
C LYS A 51 27.26 -11.06 6.67
N GLU A 52 28.37 -11.56 7.19
CA GLU A 52 28.44 -12.23 8.49
C GLU A 52 28.08 -11.27 9.62
N THR A 53 28.59 -10.03 9.58
CA THR A 53 28.27 -9.01 10.57
C THR A 53 26.83 -8.55 10.45
N CYS A 54 26.26 -8.53 9.24
CA CYS A 54 24.86 -8.20 9.01
C CYS A 54 23.91 -9.26 9.60
N GLU A 55 24.21 -10.54 9.37
CA GLU A 55 23.41 -11.65 9.90
C GLU A 55 23.53 -11.77 11.42
N ALA A 56 24.68 -11.45 11.99
CA ALA A 56 24.88 -11.41 13.45
C ALA A 56 24.02 -10.33 14.13
N GLU A 57 23.75 -9.22 13.44
CA GLU A 57 22.87 -8.14 13.90
C GLU A 57 21.39 -8.33 13.48
N GLU A 58 21.03 -9.55 13.08
CA GLU A 58 19.69 -9.88 12.60
C GLU A 58 19.23 -9.02 11.40
N GLY A 59 20.17 -8.57 10.58
CA GLY A 59 19.90 -7.85 9.33
C GLY A 59 19.79 -8.79 8.14
N LYS A 60 19.23 -8.29 7.05
CA LYS A 60 19.22 -8.97 5.76
C LYS A 60 20.29 -8.39 4.86
N TRP A 61 21.24 -9.22 4.44
CA TRP A 61 22.22 -8.85 3.42
C TRP A 61 21.57 -8.88 2.04
N THR A 62 21.58 -7.75 1.35
CA THR A 62 21.07 -7.63 -0.03
C THR A 62 22.25 -7.37 -0.95
N VAL A 63 22.51 -8.31 -1.84
CA VAL A 63 23.55 -8.18 -2.86
C VAL A 63 23.13 -7.14 -3.87
N THR A 64 23.96 -6.13 -4.10
CA THR A 64 23.73 -5.17 -5.17
C THR A 64 24.07 -5.87 -6.47
N SER A 65 23.08 -6.25 -7.26
CA SER A 65 23.29 -6.70 -8.63
C SER A 65 23.84 -5.51 -9.41
N LEU A 66 25.15 -5.45 -9.56
CA LEU A 66 25.73 -4.64 -10.62
C LEU A 66 25.08 -5.07 -11.93
N ASP A 67 24.57 -4.09 -12.65
CA ASP A 67 23.91 -4.22 -13.95
C ASP A 67 24.53 -5.36 -14.76
N ARG A 68 23.69 -6.24 -15.29
CA ARG A 68 24.04 -7.46 -16.05
C ARG A 68 24.76 -7.21 -17.38
N SER A 69 25.56 -6.17 -17.45
CA SER A 69 26.48 -5.89 -18.54
C SER A 69 27.89 -6.46 -18.31
N VAL A 70 28.02 -7.46 -17.41
CA VAL A 70 29.29 -8.21 -17.32
C VAL A 70 29.35 -9.11 -18.56
N PRO A 71 30.24 -8.84 -19.52
CA PRO A 71 30.38 -9.69 -20.71
C PRO A 71 30.75 -11.10 -20.30
N GLU A 72 30.08 -12.07 -20.91
CA GLU A 72 30.38 -13.50 -20.80
C GLU A 72 31.90 -13.74 -20.84
N LYS A 73 32.39 -14.52 -19.90
CA LYS A 73 33.81 -14.76 -19.65
C LYS A 73 34.58 -15.16 -20.89
N VAL A 74 35.21 -14.23 -21.55
CA VAL A 74 36.30 -14.49 -22.50
C VAL A 74 37.56 -13.78 -21.96
N GLY A 75 38.17 -14.38 -20.96
CA GLY A 75 39.39 -13.82 -20.38
C GLY A 75 40.44 -14.90 -20.12
N ARG A 76 41.71 -14.62 -20.38
CA ARG A 76 42.86 -15.47 -19.96
C ARG A 76 43.13 -15.22 -18.48
N PRO A 77 43.33 -16.27 -17.66
CA PRO A 77 43.81 -16.12 -16.31
C PRO A 77 45.25 -15.61 -16.35
N VAL A 78 45.55 -14.54 -15.62
CA VAL A 78 46.89 -13.94 -15.53
C VAL A 78 47.52 -14.24 -14.17
N GLY A 79 46.75 -14.70 -13.20
CA GLY A 79 47.19 -15.10 -11.87
C GLY A 79 46.12 -15.90 -11.14
N PRO A 80 46.39 -16.40 -9.94
CA PRO A 80 45.45 -17.28 -9.23
C PRO A 80 44.07 -16.64 -8.93
N ASN A 81 43.95 -15.31 -8.99
CA ASN A 81 42.71 -14.58 -8.71
C ASN A 81 42.49 -13.36 -9.64
N GLU A 82 43.23 -13.22 -10.71
CA GLU A 82 43.09 -12.11 -11.66
C GLU A 82 42.68 -12.59 -13.04
N PHE A 83 41.59 -12.00 -13.55
CA PHE A 83 41.12 -12.22 -14.92
C PHE A 83 41.13 -10.90 -15.67
N LEU A 84 41.65 -10.91 -16.88
CA LEU A 84 41.55 -9.79 -17.82
C LEU A 84 40.35 -10.01 -18.75
N CYS A 85 39.42 -9.11 -18.74
CA CYS A 85 38.27 -9.11 -19.63
C CYS A 85 38.51 -8.13 -20.77
N ASN A 86 38.11 -8.56 -21.97
CA ASN A 86 38.15 -7.72 -23.18
C ASN A 86 36.73 -7.23 -23.49
N LYS A 87 36.56 -5.94 -23.64
CA LYS A 87 35.32 -5.32 -24.17
C LYS A 87 35.66 -4.62 -25.48
N ILE A 88 34.82 -4.82 -26.47
CA ILE A 88 34.89 -4.08 -27.74
C ILE A 88 34.10 -2.79 -27.52
N ASP A 89 34.72 -1.63 -27.72
CA ASP A 89 34.02 -0.34 -27.68
C ASP A 89 33.20 -0.12 -28.96
N GLU A 90 32.38 0.92 -28.97
CA GLU A 90 31.55 1.29 -30.15
C GLU A 90 32.39 1.64 -31.39
N LYS A 91 33.71 1.78 -31.24
CA LYS A 91 34.66 2.06 -32.32
C LYS A 91 35.44 0.81 -32.79
N GLY A 92 35.13 -0.36 -32.24
CA GLY A 92 35.77 -1.63 -32.60
C GLY A 92 37.14 -1.85 -31.96
N SER A 93 37.55 -1.05 -30.97
CA SER A 93 38.82 -1.23 -30.28
C SER A 93 38.66 -2.17 -29.09
N ASN A 94 39.60 -3.13 -28.93
CA ASN A 94 39.65 -4.02 -27.78
C ASN A 94 40.22 -3.27 -26.57
N ILE A 95 39.37 -3.05 -25.58
CA ILE A 95 39.78 -2.50 -24.28
C ILE A 95 39.92 -3.66 -23.31
N THR A 96 41.12 -3.81 -22.75
CA THR A 96 41.44 -4.82 -21.73
C THR A 96 41.34 -4.18 -20.34
N PHE A 97 40.54 -4.74 -19.45
CA PHE A 97 40.43 -4.26 -18.06
C PHE A 97 40.47 -5.44 -17.09
N ASN A 98 40.84 -5.14 -15.86
CA ASN A 98 40.90 -6.15 -14.80
C ASN A 98 39.48 -6.44 -14.30
N CYS A 99 39.00 -7.70 -14.49
CA CYS A 99 37.68 -8.08 -13.97
C CYS A 99 37.86 -8.72 -12.61
N GLN A 100 37.13 -8.25 -11.63
CA GLN A 100 37.02 -8.91 -10.34
C GLN A 100 36.35 -10.28 -10.49
N THR A 101 36.80 -11.27 -9.79
CA THR A 101 36.21 -12.59 -9.72
C THR A 101 34.76 -12.50 -9.20
N ILE A 102 33.89 -13.37 -9.69
CA ILE A 102 32.46 -13.42 -9.31
C ILE A 102 32.29 -13.50 -7.78
N GLU A 103 33.22 -14.16 -7.06
CA GLU A 103 33.21 -14.24 -5.60
C GLU A 103 33.39 -12.88 -4.89
N GLN A 104 34.16 -11.96 -5.49
CA GLN A 104 34.31 -10.59 -4.93
C GLN A 104 33.14 -9.69 -5.27
N VAL A 105 32.44 -9.96 -6.35
CA VAL A 105 31.22 -9.22 -6.76
C VAL A 105 30.01 -9.65 -5.90
N GLU A 106 29.96 -10.92 -5.46
CA GLU A 106 28.91 -11.41 -4.56
C GLU A 106 28.96 -10.79 -3.16
N GLN A 107 30.09 -10.20 -2.77
CA GLN A 107 30.22 -9.55 -1.46
C GLN A 107 29.81 -8.09 -1.44
N GLN A 108 29.62 -7.44 -2.61
CA GLN A 108 29.13 -6.08 -2.64
C GLN A 108 27.60 -6.08 -2.42
N GLY A 109 27.21 -5.69 -1.23
CA GLY A 109 25.82 -5.60 -0.81
C GLY A 109 25.66 -4.54 0.27
N TYR A 110 24.45 -4.35 0.69
CA TYR A 110 24.14 -3.54 1.86
C TYR A 110 23.34 -4.36 2.87
N CYS A 111 23.48 -4.01 4.14
CA CYS A 111 22.75 -4.62 5.22
C CYS A 111 21.49 -3.82 5.52
N ASP A 112 20.32 -4.47 5.42
CA ASP A 112 19.05 -3.93 5.88
C ASP A 112 18.74 -4.49 7.27
N LEU A 113 19.03 -3.70 8.30
CA LEU A 113 18.81 -4.05 9.72
C LEU A 113 17.32 -4.08 10.10
N PHE A 114 16.48 -3.43 9.30
CA PHE A 114 15.05 -3.32 9.58
C PHE A 114 14.20 -4.27 8.75
N TYR A 115 14.81 -5.09 7.90
CA TYR A 115 14.09 -5.95 6.97
C TYR A 115 13.05 -6.85 7.66
N TYR A 116 13.47 -7.60 8.67
CA TYR A 116 12.59 -8.59 9.32
C TYR A 116 11.52 -7.92 10.16
N CYS A 117 11.86 -6.91 10.94
CA CYS A 117 10.89 -6.19 11.75
C CYS A 117 9.89 -5.40 10.87
N SER A 118 10.35 -4.79 9.77
CA SER A 118 9.48 -4.14 8.80
C SER A 118 8.52 -5.13 8.13
N GLN A 119 8.99 -6.34 7.84
CA GLN A 119 8.15 -7.39 7.28
C GLN A 119 7.07 -7.84 8.27
N GLU A 120 7.42 -7.96 9.55
CA GLU A 120 6.46 -8.31 10.62
C GLU A 120 5.44 -7.19 10.81
N PHE A 121 5.89 -5.93 10.90
CA PHE A 121 5.01 -4.77 10.95
C PHE A 121 4.06 -4.74 9.76
N ASN A 122 4.56 -4.95 8.53
CA ASN A 122 3.74 -4.93 7.33
C ASN A 122 2.64 -6.01 7.35
N LYS A 123 2.94 -7.22 7.84
CA LYS A 123 1.94 -8.30 7.99
C LYS A 123 0.83 -7.93 8.98
N VAL A 124 1.19 -7.28 10.09
CA VAL A 124 0.21 -6.84 11.11
C VAL A 124 -0.59 -5.66 10.58
N ASN A 125 0.05 -4.71 9.93
CA ASN A 125 -0.58 -3.53 9.33
C ASN A 125 -1.55 -3.91 8.19
N GLU A 126 -1.21 -4.90 7.37
CA GLU A 126 -2.11 -5.44 6.34
C GLU A 126 -3.38 -6.03 6.96
N LYS A 127 -3.24 -6.85 8.01
CA LYS A 127 -4.39 -7.39 8.76
C LYS A 127 -5.24 -6.27 9.36
N TYR A 128 -4.60 -5.26 9.93
CA TYR A 128 -5.27 -4.08 10.47
C TYR A 128 -6.09 -3.37 9.38
N ASN A 129 -5.46 -3.03 8.26
CA ASN A 129 -6.11 -2.33 7.15
C ASN A 129 -7.28 -3.13 6.57
N ARG A 130 -7.13 -4.46 6.44
CA ARG A 130 -8.20 -5.36 6.01
C ARG A 130 -9.40 -5.32 6.97
N ASN A 131 -9.15 -5.37 8.28
CA ASN A 131 -10.22 -5.34 9.26
C ASN A 131 -10.94 -3.98 9.27
N VAL A 132 -10.19 -2.88 9.19
CA VAL A 132 -10.74 -1.52 9.05
C VAL A 132 -11.63 -1.42 7.80
N PHE A 133 -11.18 -1.96 6.67
CA PHE A 133 -11.96 -2.00 5.44
C PHE A 133 -13.28 -2.75 5.64
N ILE A 134 -13.26 -3.95 6.25
CA ILE A 134 -14.47 -4.75 6.48
C ILE A 134 -15.45 -4.01 7.38
N ILE A 135 -14.97 -3.41 8.49
CA ILE A 135 -15.80 -2.67 9.43
C ILE A 135 -16.41 -1.42 8.77
N ALA A 136 -15.58 -0.60 8.13
CA ALA A 136 -16.04 0.64 7.49
C ALA A 136 -17.05 0.35 6.37
N THR A 137 -16.79 -0.67 5.54
CA THR A 137 -17.68 -1.11 4.47
C THR A 137 -18.99 -1.65 5.04
N GLY A 138 -18.95 -2.47 6.08
CA GLY A 138 -20.13 -3.00 6.76
C GLY A 138 -21.03 -1.89 7.31
N ILE A 139 -20.44 -0.95 8.05
CA ILE A 139 -21.16 0.23 8.58
C ILE A 139 -21.73 1.08 7.43
N GLY A 140 -20.95 1.29 6.37
CA GLY A 140 -21.38 2.04 5.20
C GLY A 140 -22.59 1.41 4.50
N ILE A 141 -22.61 0.08 4.33
CA ILE A 141 -23.74 -0.65 3.75
C ILE A 141 -24.98 -0.53 4.65
N ILE A 142 -24.83 -0.68 5.96
CA ILE A 142 -25.94 -0.52 6.91
C ILE A 142 -26.51 0.90 6.81
N ALA A 143 -25.64 1.93 6.77
CA ALA A 143 -26.07 3.32 6.61
C ALA A 143 -26.82 3.56 5.30
N LEU A 144 -26.41 2.91 4.20
CA LEU A 144 -27.16 2.97 2.92
C LEU A 144 -28.55 2.36 3.05
N ILE A 145 -28.68 1.18 3.66
CA ILE A 145 -29.97 0.49 3.83
C ILE A 145 -30.90 1.33 4.70
N VAL A 146 -30.42 1.82 5.83
CA VAL A 146 -31.18 2.69 6.75
C VAL A 146 -31.55 4.00 6.06
N GLY A 147 -30.61 4.61 5.32
CA GLY A 147 -30.85 5.83 4.57
C GLY A 147 -31.99 5.70 3.57
N VAL A 148 -32.11 4.56 2.87
CA VAL A 148 -33.22 4.28 1.95
C VAL A 148 -34.56 4.13 2.70
N ALA A 149 -34.55 3.56 3.90
CA ALA A 149 -35.76 3.33 4.69
C ALA A 149 -36.31 4.61 5.33
N LEU A 150 -35.49 5.64 5.53
CA LEU A 150 -35.89 6.91 6.16
C LEU A 150 -36.76 7.76 5.24
N LYS A 151 -37.84 8.33 5.82
CA LYS A 151 -38.82 9.20 5.09
C LYS A 151 -38.33 10.66 4.96
N LEU A 152 -37.42 11.11 5.84
CA LEU A 152 -36.90 12.48 5.84
C LEU A 152 -35.81 12.64 4.76
N ALA A 153 -36.13 13.37 3.69
CA ALA A 153 -35.28 13.50 2.51
C ALA A 153 -33.84 13.94 2.81
N SER A 154 -33.64 14.93 3.70
CA SER A 154 -32.29 15.44 4.03
C SER A 154 -31.47 14.45 4.86
N VAL A 155 -32.08 13.77 5.84
CA VAL A 155 -31.44 12.78 6.68
C VAL A 155 -31.12 11.54 5.86
N SER A 156 -32.05 11.06 5.06
CA SER A 156 -31.86 9.95 4.12
C SER A 156 -30.68 10.21 3.17
N ALA A 157 -30.66 11.37 2.52
CA ALA A 157 -29.58 11.73 1.60
C ALA A 157 -28.22 11.86 2.32
N GLY A 158 -28.21 12.46 3.52
CA GLY A 158 -27.01 12.62 4.33
C GLY A 158 -26.42 11.27 4.81
N LEU A 159 -27.28 10.37 5.29
CA LEU A 159 -26.86 9.04 5.74
C LEU A 159 -26.37 8.17 4.58
N MET A 160 -27.03 8.24 3.42
CA MET A 160 -26.57 7.56 2.21
C MET A 160 -25.22 8.09 1.75
N GLY A 161 -25.06 9.42 1.69
CA GLY A 161 -23.78 10.06 1.36
C GLY A 161 -22.67 9.69 2.34
N GLY A 162 -22.95 9.71 3.63
CA GLY A 162 -22.02 9.30 4.69
C GLY A 162 -21.63 7.83 4.59
N GLY A 163 -22.57 6.93 4.27
CA GLY A 163 -22.30 5.52 4.02
C GLY A 163 -21.34 5.30 2.85
N ILE A 164 -21.54 6.04 1.74
CA ILE A 164 -20.62 6.01 0.59
C ILE A 164 -19.22 6.49 1.00
N LEU A 165 -19.12 7.59 1.74
CA LEU A 165 -17.84 8.11 2.22
C LEU A 165 -17.12 7.11 3.15
N ALA A 166 -17.86 6.40 4.01
CA ALA A 166 -17.29 5.35 4.86
C ALA A 166 -16.73 4.18 4.04
N ILE A 167 -17.41 3.75 2.99
CA ILE A 167 -16.93 2.71 2.06
C ILE A 167 -15.65 3.18 1.35
N ILE A 168 -15.64 4.43 0.85
CA ILE A 168 -14.47 5.02 0.19
C ILE A 168 -13.29 5.06 1.17
N TYR A 169 -13.50 5.51 2.41
CA TYR A 169 -12.48 5.55 3.44
C TYR A 169 -11.85 4.16 3.68
N GLY A 170 -12.67 3.14 3.87
CA GLY A 170 -12.20 1.76 4.05
C GLY A 170 -11.43 1.26 2.83
N THR A 171 -11.93 1.53 1.62
CA THR A 171 -11.30 1.11 0.37
C THR A 171 -9.93 1.77 0.16
N VAL A 172 -9.83 3.08 0.38
CA VAL A 172 -8.55 3.82 0.23
C VAL A 172 -7.50 3.29 1.21
N ARG A 173 -7.91 2.95 2.43
CA ARG A 173 -6.99 2.45 3.45
C ARG A 173 -6.42 1.07 3.12
N TYR A 174 -7.20 0.20 2.53
CA TYR A 174 -6.77 -1.15 2.13
C TYR A 174 -6.31 -1.24 0.67
N TRP A 175 -6.24 -0.09 -0.03
CA TRP A 175 -5.98 -0.06 -1.47
C TRP A 175 -4.67 -0.70 -1.89
N SER A 176 -3.60 -0.49 -1.11
CA SER A 176 -2.26 -1.03 -1.41
C SER A 176 -2.19 -2.55 -1.32
N ASP A 177 -3.00 -3.13 -0.43
CA ASP A 177 -2.96 -4.56 -0.10
C ASP A 177 -4.00 -5.37 -0.90
N LEU A 178 -4.89 -4.67 -1.65
CA LEU A 178 -5.93 -5.30 -2.46
C LEU A 178 -5.36 -5.78 -3.80
N PRO A 179 -5.56 -7.06 -4.16
CA PRO A 179 -5.29 -7.53 -5.50
C PRO A 179 -6.21 -6.86 -6.54
N ASP A 180 -5.76 -6.74 -7.79
CA ASP A 180 -6.48 -5.99 -8.83
C ASP A 180 -7.91 -6.50 -9.08
N TYR A 181 -8.13 -7.81 -9.00
CA TYR A 181 -9.49 -8.38 -9.09
C TYR A 181 -10.38 -7.96 -7.92
N GLY A 182 -9.83 -7.78 -6.72
CA GLY A 182 -10.56 -7.30 -5.55
C GLY A 182 -11.04 -5.86 -5.73
N ARG A 183 -10.19 -4.99 -6.27
CA ARG A 183 -10.53 -3.60 -6.62
C ARG A 183 -11.67 -3.56 -7.64
N PHE A 184 -11.59 -4.39 -8.68
CA PHE A 184 -12.64 -4.49 -9.71
C PHE A 184 -13.98 -4.93 -9.14
N ILE A 185 -14.01 -5.96 -8.29
CA ILE A 185 -15.25 -6.48 -7.67
C ILE A 185 -15.90 -5.42 -6.78
N ILE A 186 -15.13 -4.73 -5.92
CA ILE A 186 -15.65 -3.71 -5.00
C ILE A 186 -16.26 -2.54 -5.78
N LEU A 187 -15.56 -2.06 -6.80
CA LEU A 187 -16.06 -0.98 -7.67
C LEU A 187 -17.32 -1.42 -8.43
N GLY A 188 -17.35 -2.66 -8.93
CA GLY A 188 -18.50 -3.23 -9.63
C GLY A 188 -19.74 -3.34 -8.73
N ILE A 189 -19.60 -3.85 -7.51
CA ILE A 189 -20.68 -3.94 -6.52
C ILE A 189 -21.17 -2.54 -6.15
N THR A 190 -20.26 -1.62 -5.88
CA THR A 190 -20.62 -0.23 -5.53
C THR A 190 -21.39 0.44 -6.67
N LEU A 191 -20.96 0.26 -7.91
CA LEU A 191 -21.64 0.77 -9.09
C LEU A 191 -23.04 0.17 -9.25
N ALA A 192 -23.18 -1.14 -9.09
CA ALA A 192 -24.46 -1.84 -9.17
C ALA A 192 -25.44 -1.33 -8.10
N ILE A 193 -24.98 -1.12 -6.87
CA ILE A 193 -25.80 -0.55 -5.79
C ILE A 193 -26.24 0.88 -6.13
N LEU A 194 -25.35 1.71 -6.65
CA LEU A 194 -25.67 3.09 -7.03
C LEU A 194 -26.70 3.15 -8.17
N ILE A 195 -26.55 2.31 -9.18
CA ILE A 195 -27.52 2.21 -10.30
C ILE A 195 -28.88 1.75 -9.76
N TRP A 196 -28.92 0.72 -8.92
CA TRP A 196 -30.17 0.23 -8.34
C TRP A 196 -30.87 1.28 -7.48
N LEU A 197 -30.13 2.01 -6.65
CA LEU A 197 -30.65 3.11 -5.83
C LEU A 197 -31.17 4.26 -6.70
N GLY A 198 -30.43 4.63 -7.75
CA GLY A 198 -30.81 5.65 -8.71
C GLY A 198 -32.13 5.29 -9.41
N TYR A 199 -32.23 4.07 -9.93
CA TYR A 199 -33.43 3.57 -10.59
C TYR A 199 -34.66 3.57 -9.67
N LYS A 200 -34.50 3.03 -8.45
CA LYS A 200 -35.60 2.97 -7.46
C LYS A 200 -36.09 4.35 -7.02
N ARG A 201 -35.21 5.34 -7.00
CA ARG A 201 -35.58 6.71 -6.57
C ARG A 201 -36.24 7.52 -7.70
N ILE A 202 -35.77 7.35 -8.94
CA ILE A 202 -36.30 8.04 -10.11
C ILE A 202 -37.69 7.46 -10.47
N SER A 203 -37.86 6.15 -10.34
CA SER A 203 -39.14 5.48 -10.63
C SER A 203 -40.29 5.80 -9.64
N LYS A 204 -40.01 6.48 -8.51
CA LYS A 204 -41.01 6.87 -7.51
C LYS A 204 -41.42 8.33 -7.60
N ASN A 205 -40.86 9.12 -8.49
CA ASN A 205 -41.32 10.47 -8.87
C ASN A 205 -42.05 10.46 -10.19
#